data_01768da9ce9fd97c46b395545b0d20cd
#
_entry.id   01768da9ce9fd97c46b395545b0d20cd
#
_cell.length_a   1.000
_cell.length_b   1.000
_cell.length_c   1.000
_cell.angle_alpha   90.00
_cell.angle_beta   90.00
_cell.angle_gamma   90.00
#
_symmetry.space_group_name_H-M   'P 1'
#
loop_
_entity.id
_entity.type
_entity.pdbx_description
1 polymer ?
#
loop_
_entity_poly.entity_id
_entity_poly.type
_entity_poly.pdbx_seq_one_letter_code
_entity_poly.pdbx_strand_id
1 'polypeptide(L)'
;MGLWALLGVIAWITKYFPGKYNNFSIFRQSFWHTLNELPLYAAYPEEYNDIFHYGPVFSLVVAPFAITPLWLGLLTWSVAQSLFLFWAVKMLPGTKRERIFIYWFCAHELLTSLFMSQFNISIAAIIVLAYVLIEKEKDVWAAFVIMLGTFTKLYGITGLAFFFFSRHKMKFSLSCVGWAVVMVVAPMILSGPDYIMSQYTGWFEDLSGKNSENLFALMQNISFLGMVPVSYTHLTLPT
;
A
#
# COMPACT_ATOMS: atom_id res chain seq x y z
N MET A 1 1.44 21.80 4.56
CA MET A 1 2.60 21.03 4.07
C MET A 1 3.65 20.83 5.16
N GLY A 2 4.21 21.91 5.74
CA GLY A 2 5.24 21.78 6.78
C GLY A 2 4.82 20.91 7.98
N LEU A 3 3.59 21.08 8.51
CA LEU A 3 3.07 20.25 9.60
C LEU A 3 3.04 18.77 9.23
N TRP A 4 2.63 18.42 8.01
CA TRP A 4 2.56 17.04 7.54
C TRP A 4 3.95 16.42 7.34
N ALA A 5 4.92 17.19 6.82
CA ALA A 5 6.31 16.76 6.80
C ALA A 5 6.84 16.51 8.22
N LEU A 6 6.48 17.37 9.18
CA LEU A 6 6.86 17.22 10.60
C LEU A 6 6.29 15.94 11.21
N LEU A 7 5.05 15.53 10.86
CA LEU A 7 4.51 14.24 11.31
C LEU A 7 5.37 13.06 10.84
N GLY A 8 5.86 13.11 9.60
CA GLY A 8 6.80 12.10 9.08
C GLY A 8 8.13 12.08 9.86
N VAL A 9 8.66 13.25 10.20
CA VAL A 9 9.89 13.37 11.02
C VAL A 9 9.65 12.85 12.44
N ILE A 10 8.53 13.18 13.07
CA ILE A 10 8.16 12.68 14.41
C ILE A 10 8.07 11.14 14.39
N ALA A 11 7.41 10.57 13.36
CA ALA A 11 7.32 9.12 13.22
C ALA A 11 8.71 8.49 13.06
N TRP A 12 9.58 9.09 12.25
CA TRP A 12 10.97 8.63 12.12
C TRP A 12 11.72 8.65 13.45
N ILE A 13 11.70 9.76 14.20
CA ILE A 13 12.38 9.88 15.51
C ILE A 13 11.88 8.78 16.46
N THR A 14 10.57 8.62 16.58
CA THR A 14 9.94 7.67 17.51
C THR A 14 10.16 6.22 17.14
N LYS A 15 10.52 5.90 15.90
CA LYS A 15 10.76 4.53 15.44
C LYS A 15 12.24 4.21 15.26
N TYR A 16 13.02 5.13 14.75
CA TYR A 16 14.43 4.90 14.49
C TYR A 16 15.26 4.70 15.77
N PHE A 17 15.18 5.63 16.72
CA PHE A 17 16.01 5.59 17.92
C PHE A 17 15.71 4.38 18.84
N PRO A 18 14.46 3.95 19.06
CA PRO A 18 14.17 2.72 19.80
C PRO A 18 14.35 1.42 19.01
N GLY A 19 14.73 1.47 17.72
CA GLY A 19 14.85 0.28 16.87
C GLY A 19 13.51 -0.37 16.48
N LYS A 20 12.41 0.37 16.50
CA LYS A 20 11.04 -0.15 16.27
C LYS A 20 10.54 0.09 14.84
N TYR A 21 11.32 -0.31 13.83
CA TYR A 21 11.04 -0.09 12.40
C TYR A 21 10.92 -1.40 11.59
N ASN A 22 10.44 -2.47 12.23
CA ASN A 22 10.36 -3.79 11.61
C ASN A 22 9.69 -3.80 10.23
N ASN A 23 8.53 -3.16 10.08
CA ASN A 23 7.83 -3.10 8.79
C ASN A 23 8.68 -2.43 7.70
N PHE A 24 9.42 -1.38 8.03
CA PHE A 24 10.33 -0.77 7.07
C PHE A 24 11.52 -1.70 6.73
N SER A 25 12.00 -2.50 7.69
CA SER A 25 13.01 -3.53 7.43
C SER A 25 12.49 -4.57 6.43
N ILE A 26 11.28 -5.09 6.61
CA ILE A 26 10.63 -6.01 5.66
C ILE A 26 10.58 -5.37 4.26
N PHE A 27 10.15 -4.10 4.16
CA PHE A 27 10.06 -3.39 2.89
C PHE A 27 11.43 -3.18 2.23
N ARG A 28 12.40 -2.74 3.01
CA ARG A 28 13.76 -2.52 2.54
C ARG A 28 14.39 -3.82 2.03
N GLN A 29 14.20 -4.92 2.76
CA GLN A 29 14.74 -6.22 2.38
C GLN A 29 14.04 -6.82 1.16
N SER A 30 12.77 -6.52 0.91
CA SER A 30 12.12 -6.99 -0.33
C SER A 30 12.85 -6.54 -1.60
N PHE A 31 13.46 -5.35 -1.61
CA PHE A 31 14.31 -4.91 -2.71
C PHE A 31 15.57 -5.77 -2.84
N TRP A 32 16.29 -6.00 -1.73
CA TRP A 32 17.52 -6.78 -1.74
C TRP A 32 17.27 -8.25 -2.03
N HIS A 33 16.17 -8.83 -1.50
CA HIS A 33 15.76 -10.19 -1.82
C HIS A 33 15.43 -10.33 -3.31
N THR A 34 14.70 -9.37 -3.89
CA THR A 34 14.42 -9.37 -5.33
C THR A 34 15.70 -9.33 -6.15
N LEU A 35 16.65 -8.46 -5.78
CA LEU A 35 17.92 -8.30 -6.51
C LEU A 35 18.81 -9.56 -6.43
N ASN A 36 18.74 -10.31 -5.31
CA ASN A 36 19.51 -11.53 -5.09
C ASN A 36 18.69 -12.81 -5.38
N GLU A 37 17.52 -12.70 -5.96
CA GLU A 37 16.62 -13.82 -6.31
C GLU A 37 16.27 -14.72 -5.11
N LEU A 38 16.14 -14.13 -3.91
CA LEU A 38 15.71 -14.83 -2.71
C LEU A 38 14.16 -14.83 -2.61
N PRO A 39 13.52 -15.90 -2.09
CA PRO A 39 12.07 -15.98 -1.98
C PRO A 39 11.48 -14.83 -1.17
N LEU A 40 10.55 -14.04 -1.75
CA LEU A 40 9.99 -12.85 -1.07
C LEU A 40 9.07 -13.22 0.11
N TYR A 41 8.40 -14.35 0.04
CA TYR A 41 7.36 -14.78 1.00
C TYR A 41 7.87 -15.81 2.00
N ALA A 42 9.18 -16.00 2.09
CA ALA A 42 9.81 -16.80 3.14
C ALA A 42 10.02 -15.97 4.41
N ALA A 43 10.15 -16.65 5.55
CA ALA A 43 10.52 -16.02 6.82
C ALA A 43 12.04 -15.80 6.91
N TYR A 44 12.43 -14.61 7.37
CA TYR A 44 13.84 -14.21 7.57
C TYR A 44 14.04 -13.67 8.99
N PRO A 45 13.97 -14.53 10.03
CA PRO A 45 13.97 -14.09 11.43
C PRO A 45 15.25 -13.38 11.87
N GLU A 46 16.37 -13.57 11.18
CA GLU A 46 17.64 -12.86 11.41
C GLU A 46 17.60 -11.40 10.90
N GLU A 47 16.67 -11.05 10.01
CA GLU A 47 16.60 -9.73 9.40
C GLU A 47 15.41 -8.91 9.91
N TYR A 48 14.27 -9.57 10.11
CA TYR A 48 13.01 -8.96 10.56
C TYR A 48 12.02 -10.00 11.12
N ASN A 49 11.06 -9.52 11.89
CA ASN A 49 9.93 -10.35 12.34
C ASN A 49 8.76 -10.23 11.36
N ASP A 50 7.99 -11.33 11.15
CA ASP A 50 6.89 -11.42 10.21
C ASP A 50 7.37 -11.72 8.76
N ILE A 51 6.45 -11.78 7.80
CA ILE A 51 6.74 -12.02 6.39
C ILE A 51 6.29 -10.86 5.50
N PHE A 52 6.80 -10.82 4.27
CA PHE A 52 6.43 -9.84 3.27
C PHE A 52 5.09 -10.21 2.64
N HIS A 53 4.15 -9.27 2.51
CA HIS A 53 2.78 -9.50 2.01
C HIS A 53 2.39 -8.61 0.83
N TYR A 54 3.35 -7.98 0.18
CA TYR A 54 3.12 -7.07 -0.94
C TYR A 54 3.49 -7.73 -2.25
N GLY A 55 2.94 -7.25 -3.37
CA GLY A 55 3.28 -7.78 -4.69
C GLY A 55 4.72 -7.46 -5.11
N PRO A 56 5.31 -8.25 -6.02
CA PRO A 56 6.70 -8.09 -6.44
C PRO A 56 7.08 -6.69 -6.94
N VAL A 57 6.14 -5.96 -7.55
CA VAL A 57 6.36 -4.57 -7.99
C VAL A 57 6.70 -3.62 -6.85
N PHE A 58 6.36 -3.98 -5.60
CA PHE A 58 6.69 -3.17 -4.43
C PHE A 58 8.20 -2.98 -4.25
N SER A 59 9.01 -3.96 -4.66
CA SER A 59 10.47 -3.86 -4.65
C SER A 59 10.98 -2.65 -5.44
N LEU A 60 10.33 -2.31 -6.56
CA LEU A 60 10.65 -1.09 -7.31
C LEU A 60 10.21 0.18 -6.57
N VAL A 61 9.05 0.14 -5.91
CA VAL A 61 8.52 1.29 -5.15
C VAL A 61 9.42 1.63 -3.97
N VAL A 62 9.93 0.63 -3.28
CA VAL A 62 10.82 0.83 -2.12
C VAL A 62 12.28 1.07 -2.49
N ALA A 63 12.70 0.75 -3.70
CA ALA A 63 14.09 0.83 -4.17
C ALA A 63 14.81 2.15 -3.78
N PRO A 64 14.26 3.36 -4.05
CA PRO A 64 14.96 4.61 -3.72
C PRO A 64 15.21 4.79 -2.21
N PHE A 65 14.41 4.14 -1.37
CA PHE A 65 14.58 4.17 0.08
C PHE A 65 15.48 3.03 0.58
N ALA A 66 15.48 1.89 -0.13
CA ALA A 66 16.25 0.70 0.23
C ALA A 66 17.76 0.87 -0.01
N ILE A 67 18.15 1.57 -1.07
CA ILE A 67 19.55 1.82 -1.44
C ILE A 67 20.25 2.85 -0.55
N THR A 68 19.49 3.62 0.23
CA THR A 68 20.04 4.63 1.14
C THR A 68 20.40 4.01 2.52
N PRO A 69 21.23 4.66 3.34
CA PRO A 69 21.41 4.26 4.72
C PRO A 69 20.07 4.16 5.46
N LEU A 70 19.94 3.20 6.37
CA LEU A 70 18.68 2.87 7.06
C LEU A 70 17.97 4.10 7.65
N TRP A 71 18.72 4.97 8.34
CA TRP A 71 18.14 6.18 8.95
C TRP A 71 17.54 7.14 7.92
N LEU A 72 18.22 7.30 6.77
CA LEU A 72 17.77 8.19 5.69
C LEU A 72 16.60 7.56 4.92
N GLY A 73 16.67 6.26 4.65
CA GLY A 73 15.58 5.51 4.00
C GLY A 73 14.29 5.59 4.79
N LEU A 74 14.34 5.33 6.10
CA LEU A 74 13.16 5.42 6.98
C LEU A 74 12.62 6.86 7.08
N LEU A 75 13.51 7.85 7.20
CA LEU A 75 13.12 9.27 7.23
C LEU A 75 12.39 9.67 5.95
N THR A 76 13.03 9.42 4.81
CA THR A 76 12.47 9.79 3.50
C THR A 76 11.21 9.01 3.18
N TRP A 77 11.12 7.73 3.56
CA TRP A 77 9.91 6.91 3.48
C TRP A 77 8.73 7.55 4.24
N SER A 78 8.94 7.88 5.51
CA SER A 78 7.88 8.45 6.36
C SER A 78 7.42 9.82 5.85
N VAL A 79 8.36 10.69 5.47
CA VAL A 79 8.05 12.02 4.94
C VAL A 79 7.39 11.93 3.57
N ALA A 80 7.88 11.06 2.68
CA ALA A 80 7.32 10.91 1.33
C ALA A 80 5.87 10.44 1.36
N GLN A 81 5.53 9.43 2.19
CA GLN A 81 4.15 8.96 2.33
C GLN A 81 3.22 10.07 2.86
N SER A 82 3.66 10.80 3.90
CA SER A 82 2.88 11.90 4.45
C SER A 82 2.63 12.99 3.40
N LEU A 83 3.67 13.38 2.67
CA LEU A 83 3.56 14.41 1.63
C LEU A 83 2.78 13.94 0.40
N PHE A 84 2.84 12.66 0.06
CA PHE A 84 2.07 12.09 -1.03
C PHE A 84 0.57 12.16 -0.75
N LEU A 85 0.14 11.77 0.45
CA LEU A 85 -1.28 11.92 0.84
C LEU A 85 -1.68 13.40 0.92
N PHE A 86 -0.83 14.27 1.48
CA PHE A 86 -1.07 15.71 1.50
C PHE A 86 -1.31 16.27 0.08
N TRP A 87 -0.46 15.89 -0.87
CA TRP A 87 -0.57 16.32 -2.24
C TRP A 87 -1.83 15.78 -2.94
N ALA A 88 -2.16 14.50 -2.73
CA ALA A 88 -3.38 13.91 -3.27
C ALA A 88 -4.64 14.64 -2.78
N VAL A 89 -4.74 14.91 -1.47
CA VAL A 89 -5.85 15.69 -0.88
C VAL A 89 -5.87 17.14 -1.40
N LYS A 90 -4.70 17.76 -1.62
CA LYS A 90 -4.62 19.11 -2.20
C LYS A 90 -5.22 19.16 -3.61
N MET A 91 -5.18 18.08 -4.36
CA MET A 91 -5.72 17.99 -5.72
C MET A 91 -7.22 17.73 -5.77
N LEU A 92 -7.86 17.35 -4.65
CA LEU A 92 -9.31 17.15 -4.60
C LEU A 92 -10.07 18.42 -5.06
N PRO A 93 -11.15 18.25 -5.81
CA PRO A 93 -12.09 19.34 -6.06
C PRO A 93 -12.68 19.85 -4.74
N GLY A 94 -13.21 21.05 -4.75
CA GLY A 94 -13.81 21.66 -3.56
C GLY A 94 -13.04 22.86 -3.02
N THR A 95 -13.48 23.35 -1.88
CA THR A 95 -12.98 24.59 -1.24
C THR A 95 -11.70 24.33 -0.42
N LYS A 96 -10.97 25.41 -0.13
CA LYS A 96 -9.82 25.33 0.79
C LYS A 96 -10.24 24.88 2.20
N ARG A 97 -11.45 25.26 2.65
CA ARG A 97 -11.98 24.88 3.97
C ARG A 97 -12.21 23.37 4.09
N GLU A 98 -12.80 22.76 3.07
CA GLU A 98 -13.02 21.30 3.03
C GLU A 98 -11.70 20.52 3.05
N ARG A 99 -10.72 20.95 2.27
CA ARG A 99 -9.38 20.30 2.30
C ARG A 99 -8.69 20.47 3.65
N ILE A 100 -8.82 21.62 4.30
CA ILE A 100 -8.28 21.81 5.66
C ILE A 100 -8.98 20.88 6.66
N PHE A 101 -10.30 20.71 6.56
CA PHE A 101 -11.04 19.76 7.39
C PHE A 101 -10.52 18.33 7.19
N ILE A 102 -10.36 17.88 5.93
CA ILE A 102 -9.81 16.55 5.62
C ILE A 102 -8.41 16.39 6.24
N TYR A 103 -7.53 17.38 6.11
CA TYR A 103 -6.20 17.33 6.70
C TYR A 103 -6.23 17.11 8.22
N TRP A 104 -7.08 17.82 8.93
CA TRP A 104 -7.19 17.68 10.38
C TRP A 104 -7.86 16.35 10.78
N PHE A 105 -8.91 15.98 10.07
CA PHE A 105 -9.64 14.75 10.32
C PHE A 105 -8.75 13.50 10.12
N CYS A 106 -7.93 13.48 9.08
CA CYS A 106 -7.05 12.36 8.78
C CYS A 106 -5.70 12.39 9.53
N ALA A 107 -5.37 13.47 10.25
CA ALA A 107 -4.04 13.65 10.84
C ALA A 107 -3.69 12.57 11.88
N HIS A 108 -4.66 12.13 12.67
CA HIS A 108 -4.46 11.08 13.68
C HIS A 108 -4.17 9.73 13.03
N GLU A 109 -4.99 9.32 12.06
CA GLU A 109 -4.80 8.06 11.35
C GLU A 109 -3.53 8.06 10.50
N LEU A 110 -3.19 9.21 9.91
CA LEU A 110 -1.90 9.39 9.26
C LEU A 110 -0.75 9.09 10.23
N LEU A 111 -0.75 9.69 11.42
CA LEU A 111 0.32 9.50 12.40
C LEU A 111 0.40 8.06 12.89
N THR A 112 -0.73 7.41 13.16
CA THR A 112 -0.82 6.00 13.54
C THR A 112 -0.20 5.10 12.45
N SER A 113 -0.58 5.32 11.19
CA SER A 113 -0.04 4.55 10.06
C SER A 113 1.45 4.81 9.81
N LEU A 114 1.93 6.04 10.03
CA LEU A 114 3.36 6.38 9.97
C LEU A 114 4.16 5.67 11.07
N PHE A 115 3.62 5.59 12.30
CA PHE A 115 4.25 4.84 13.39
C PHE A 115 4.38 3.34 13.08
N MET A 116 3.48 2.80 12.29
CA MET A 116 3.56 1.41 11.83
C MET A 116 4.39 1.25 10.55
N SER A 117 4.92 2.35 9.98
CA SER A 117 5.65 2.40 8.70
C SER A 117 4.90 1.73 7.53
N GLN A 118 3.57 1.62 7.61
CA GLN A 118 2.74 0.90 6.63
C GLN A 118 2.54 1.68 5.34
N PHE A 119 2.33 0.97 4.23
CA PHE A 119 2.05 1.55 2.93
C PHE A 119 0.59 2.00 2.73
N ASN A 120 -0.27 1.83 3.73
CA ASN A 120 -1.69 2.18 3.69
C ASN A 120 -1.93 3.66 3.36
N ILE A 121 -1.05 4.55 3.82
CA ILE A 121 -1.08 5.99 3.52
C ILE A 121 -0.97 6.23 2.02
N SER A 122 -0.03 5.55 1.38
CA SER A 122 0.17 5.65 -0.08
C SER A 122 -0.99 5.03 -0.85
N ILE A 123 -1.59 3.94 -0.37
CA ILE A 123 -2.81 3.37 -0.98
C ILE A 123 -3.97 4.38 -0.88
N ALA A 124 -4.19 5.01 0.27
CA ALA A 124 -5.21 6.05 0.41
C ALA A 124 -4.95 7.22 -0.55
N ALA A 125 -3.70 7.68 -0.67
CA ALA A 125 -3.31 8.71 -1.62
C ALA A 125 -3.56 8.31 -3.08
N ILE A 126 -3.26 7.06 -3.45
CA ILE A 126 -3.51 6.48 -4.78
C ILE A 126 -5.00 6.49 -5.10
N ILE A 127 -5.87 6.08 -4.16
CA ILE A 127 -7.33 6.07 -4.35
C ILE A 127 -7.85 7.49 -4.55
N VAL A 128 -7.43 8.43 -3.71
CA VAL A 128 -7.79 9.86 -3.85
C VAL A 128 -7.31 10.41 -5.20
N LEU A 129 -6.09 10.10 -5.58
CA LEU A 129 -5.51 10.55 -6.84
C LEU A 129 -6.22 9.94 -8.05
N ALA A 130 -6.60 8.66 -7.98
CA ALA A 130 -7.37 7.99 -9.03
C ALA A 130 -8.70 8.72 -9.28
N TYR A 131 -9.43 9.05 -8.21
CA TYR A 131 -10.65 9.85 -8.30
C TYR A 131 -10.41 11.20 -9.00
N VAL A 132 -9.40 11.95 -8.54
CA VAL A 132 -9.04 13.25 -9.13
C VAL A 132 -8.68 13.13 -10.61
N LEU A 133 -7.99 12.08 -11.00
CA LEU A 133 -7.59 11.85 -12.40
C LEU A 133 -8.80 11.50 -13.28
N ILE A 134 -9.75 10.71 -12.77
CA ILE A 134 -11.03 10.42 -13.48
C ILE A 134 -11.84 11.69 -13.67
N GLU A 135 -12.01 12.51 -12.63
CA GLU A 135 -12.70 13.80 -12.72
C GLU A 135 -12.07 14.74 -13.77
N LYS A 136 -10.75 14.64 -13.98
CA LYS A 136 -9.99 15.39 -14.99
C LYS A 136 -9.91 14.70 -16.36
N GLU A 137 -10.67 13.63 -16.57
CA GLU A 137 -10.69 12.85 -17.82
C GLU A 137 -9.29 12.27 -18.21
N LYS A 138 -8.42 12.08 -17.19
CA LYS A 138 -7.09 11.49 -17.36
C LYS A 138 -7.10 9.99 -17.11
N ASP A 139 -7.98 9.27 -17.80
CA ASP A 139 -8.25 7.84 -17.59
C ASP A 139 -7.00 6.97 -17.62
N VAL A 140 -6.04 7.24 -18.52
CA VAL A 140 -4.78 6.47 -18.63
C VAL A 140 -3.96 6.56 -17.34
N TRP A 141 -3.86 7.75 -16.76
CA TRP A 141 -3.12 7.97 -15.53
C TRP A 141 -3.87 7.49 -14.29
N ALA A 142 -5.21 7.56 -14.31
CA ALA A 142 -6.05 6.95 -13.29
C ALA A 142 -5.85 5.43 -13.26
N ALA A 143 -5.87 4.79 -14.43
CA ALA A 143 -5.58 3.37 -14.57
C ALA A 143 -4.15 3.02 -14.07
N PHE A 144 -3.15 3.85 -14.38
CA PHE A 144 -1.78 3.68 -13.88
C PHE A 144 -1.72 3.61 -12.36
N VAL A 145 -2.26 4.63 -11.67
CA VAL A 145 -2.16 4.68 -10.20
C VAL A 145 -2.97 3.56 -9.54
N ILE A 146 -4.12 3.18 -10.12
CA ILE A 146 -4.93 2.06 -9.63
C ILE A 146 -4.15 0.75 -9.77
N MET A 147 -3.57 0.47 -10.94
CA MET A 147 -2.80 -0.75 -11.17
C MET A 147 -1.53 -0.78 -10.30
N LEU A 148 -0.82 0.34 -10.18
CA LEU A 148 0.30 0.44 -9.25
C LEU A 148 -0.13 0.10 -7.82
N GLY A 149 -1.23 0.67 -7.34
CA GLY A 149 -1.79 0.36 -6.02
C GLY A 149 -2.17 -1.11 -5.88
N THR A 150 -2.83 -1.68 -6.89
CA THR A 150 -3.29 -3.08 -6.89
C THR A 150 -2.13 -4.07 -6.85
N PHE A 151 -1.10 -3.86 -7.67
CA PHE A 151 0.06 -4.74 -7.77
C PHE A 151 1.09 -4.52 -6.67
N THR A 152 1.03 -3.42 -5.93
CA THR A 152 1.80 -3.24 -4.70
C THR A 152 1.05 -3.81 -3.50
N LYS A 153 -0.22 -3.47 -3.35
CA LYS A 153 -1.09 -3.95 -2.27
C LYS A 153 -2.51 -4.08 -2.80
N LEU A 154 -3.08 -5.27 -2.76
CA LEU A 154 -4.36 -5.62 -3.40
C LEU A 154 -5.49 -4.60 -3.15
N TYR A 155 -5.46 -3.87 -2.04
CA TYR A 155 -6.47 -2.84 -1.74
C TYR A 155 -6.58 -1.72 -2.78
N GLY A 156 -5.56 -1.51 -3.61
CA GLY A 156 -5.61 -0.57 -4.74
C GLY A 156 -6.72 -0.90 -5.75
N ILE A 157 -7.11 -2.19 -5.83
CA ILE A 157 -8.18 -2.66 -6.73
C ILE A 157 -9.53 -1.94 -6.49
N THR A 158 -9.76 -1.43 -5.28
CA THR A 158 -10.98 -0.66 -4.97
C THR A 158 -11.13 0.58 -5.84
N GLY A 159 -10.02 1.12 -6.35
CA GLY A 159 -10.03 2.21 -7.31
C GLY A 159 -10.71 1.88 -8.64
N LEU A 160 -10.87 0.59 -9.00
CA LEU A 160 -11.63 0.18 -10.18
C LEU A 160 -13.10 0.59 -10.10
N ALA A 161 -13.66 0.83 -8.91
CA ALA A 161 -15.01 1.37 -8.75
C ALA A 161 -15.18 2.72 -9.46
N PHE A 162 -14.12 3.47 -9.68
CA PHE A 162 -14.16 4.73 -10.45
C PHE A 162 -14.45 4.52 -11.95
N PHE A 163 -14.41 3.29 -12.45
CA PHE A 163 -14.91 2.94 -13.78
C PHE A 163 -16.31 3.50 -14.05
N PHE A 164 -17.20 3.47 -13.07
CA PHE A 164 -18.56 3.96 -13.22
C PHE A 164 -18.62 5.47 -13.48
N PHE A 165 -17.64 6.22 -13.01
CA PHE A 165 -17.52 7.67 -13.13
C PHE A 165 -16.71 8.11 -14.36
N SER A 166 -15.94 7.20 -14.98
CA SER A 166 -15.21 7.52 -16.20
C SER A 166 -16.14 7.79 -17.37
N ARG A 167 -15.89 8.86 -18.12
CA ARG A 167 -16.58 9.18 -19.37
C ARG A 167 -16.09 8.33 -20.55
N HIS A 168 -14.85 7.85 -20.48
CA HIS A 168 -14.20 7.07 -21.53
C HIS A 168 -13.92 5.64 -21.08
N LYS A 169 -14.96 4.89 -20.73
CA LYS A 169 -14.89 3.55 -20.12
C LYS A 169 -13.99 2.57 -20.87
N MET A 170 -14.07 2.53 -22.21
CA MET A 170 -13.21 1.65 -23.01
C MET A 170 -11.72 2.02 -22.89
N LYS A 171 -11.41 3.32 -22.98
CA LYS A 171 -10.03 3.82 -22.79
C LYS A 171 -9.51 3.50 -21.41
N PHE A 172 -10.33 3.70 -20.37
CA PHE A 172 -9.98 3.35 -19.00
C PHE A 172 -9.68 1.86 -18.85
N SER A 173 -10.58 0.97 -19.33
CA SER A 173 -10.42 -0.48 -19.24
C SER A 173 -9.16 -0.99 -19.98
N LEU A 174 -8.96 -0.54 -21.23
CA LEU A 174 -7.77 -0.90 -21.99
C LEU A 174 -6.48 -0.40 -21.33
N SER A 175 -6.53 0.79 -20.73
CA SER A 175 -5.38 1.31 -19.97
C SER A 175 -5.11 0.49 -18.71
N CYS A 176 -6.15 0.01 -18.01
CA CYS A 176 -5.96 -0.89 -16.86
C CYS A 176 -5.28 -2.19 -17.28
N VAL A 177 -5.70 -2.80 -18.39
CA VAL A 177 -5.04 -4.00 -18.92
C VAL A 177 -3.59 -3.73 -19.30
N GLY A 178 -3.33 -2.65 -20.04
CA GLY A 178 -1.97 -2.27 -20.45
C GLY A 178 -1.06 -2.03 -19.23
N TRP A 179 -1.54 -1.27 -18.24
CA TRP A 179 -0.76 -1.02 -17.03
C TRP A 179 -0.59 -2.28 -16.15
N ALA A 180 -1.57 -3.18 -16.11
CA ALA A 180 -1.42 -4.47 -15.43
C ALA A 180 -0.27 -5.28 -16.02
N VAL A 181 -0.17 -5.35 -17.36
CA VAL A 181 0.97 -6.01 -18.03
C VAL A 181 2.29 -5.34 -17.66
N VAL A 182 2.33 -4.00 -17.67
CA VAL A 182 3.53 -3.24 -17.26
C VAL A 182 3.91 -3.56 -15.82
N MET A 183 2.95 -3.63 -14.88
CA MET A 183 3.24 -3.96 -13.48
C MET A 183 3.78 -5.38 -13.30
N VAL A 184 3.33 -6.33 -14.11
CA VAL A 184 3.88 -7.71 -14.07
C VAL A 184 5.33 -7.73 -14.57
N VAL A 185 5.62 -6.98 -15.63
CA VAL A 185 6.94 -6.99 -16.29
C VAL A 185 7.96 -6.08 -15.58
N ALA A 186 7.52 -4.97 -14.99
CA ALA A 186 8.43 -3.97 -14.44
C ALA A 186 9.45 -4.51 -13.43
N PRO A 187 9.11 -5.41 -12.47
CA PRO A 187 10.09 -5.97 -11.54
C PRO A 187 11.19 -6.80 -12.21
N MET A 188 10.97 -7.27 -13.45
CA MET A 188 11.98 -8.00 -14.23
C MET A 188 13.21 -7.14 -14.60
N ILE A 189 13.16 -5.84 -14.33
CA ILE A 189 14.33 -4.94 -14.41
C ILE A 189 15.35 -5.25 -13.31
N LEU A 190 14.87 -5.76 -12.15
CA LEU A 190 15.71 -6.06 -11.00
C LEU A 190 16.24 -7.50 -11.03
N SER A 191 15.51 -8.43 -11.66
CA SER A 191 15.75 -9.88 -11.56
C SER A 191 15.24 -10.63 -12.78
N GLY A 192 15.60 -11.91 -12.89
CA GLY A 192 15.17 -12.78 -14.00
C GLY A 192 13.65 -12.95 -14.11
N PRO A 193 13.10 -13.11 -15.34
CA PRO A 193 11.66 -13.29 -15.56
C PRO A 193 11.09 -14.50 -14.80
N ASP A 194 11.80 -15.62 -14.79
CA ASP A 194 11.35 -16.87 -14.14
C ASP A 194 11.20 -16.67 -12.63
N TYR A 195 12.17 -15.98 -12.00
CA TYR A 195 12.09 -15.61 -10.60
C TYR A 195 10.88 -14.72 -10.33
N ILE A 196 10.70 -13.64 -11.07
CA ILE A 196 9.59 -12.70 -10.85
C ILE A 196 8.23 -13.40 -11.03
N MET A 197 8.08 -14.26 -12.02
CA MET A 197 6.84 -15.02 -12.22
C MET A 197 6.57 -15.98 -11.05
N SER A 198 7.61 -16.63 -10.52
CA SER A 198 7.47 -17.47 -9.32
C SER A 198 7.03 -16.64 -8.09
N GLN A 199 7.54 -15.40 -7.94
CA GLN A 199 7.13 -14.52 -6.85
C GLN A 199 5.67 -14.04 -6.99
N TYR A 200 5.14 -13.84 -8.20
CA TYR A 200 3.71 -13.57 -8.38
C TYR A 200 2.84 -14.76 -7.97
N THR A 201 3.27 -15.98 -8.26
CA THR A 201 2.60 -17.21 -7.78
C THR A 201 2.61 -17.27 -6.25
N GLY A 202 3.77 -17.05 -5.62
CA GLY A 202 3.91 -17.00 -4.17
C GLY A 202 3.07 -15.90 -3.53
N TRP A 203 2.94 -14.72 -4.18
CA TRP A 203 2.06 -13.66 -3.70
C TRP A 203 0.59 -14.06 -3.68
N PHE A 204 0.14 -14.75 -4.72
CA PHE A 204 -1.23 -15.26 -4.78
C PHE A 204 -1.51 -16.31 -3.68
N GLU A 205 -0.55 -17.18 -3.42
CA GLU A 205 -0.62 -18.17 -2.32
C GLU A 205 -0.68 -17.48 -0.95
N ASP A 206 0.18 -16.49 -0.71
CA ASP A 206 0.19 -15.68 0.51
C ASP A 206 -1.15 -14.95 0.74
N LEU A 207 -1.70 -14.31 -0.30
CA LEU A 207 -3.00 -13.64 -0.22
C LEU A 207 -4.14 -14.63 0.09
N SER A 208 -4.08 -15.82 -0.49
CA SER A 208 -5.09 -16.88 -0.26
C SER A 208 -5.02 -17.42 1.17
N GLY A 209 -3.80 -17.64 1.67
CA GLY A 209 -3.54 -18.05 3.05
C GLY A 209 -4.05 -17.01 4.06
N LYS A 210 -3.67 -15.74 3.88
CA LYS A 210 -4.14 -14.62 4.74
C LYS A 210 -5.66 -14.47 4.72
N ASN A 211 -6.30 -14.65 3.58
CA ASN A 211 -7.76 -14.58 3.50
C ASN A 211 -8.43 -15.68 4.34
N SER A 212 -7.90 -16.91 4.31
CA SER A 212 -8.42 -18.01 5.12
C SER A 212 -8.21 -17.80 6.62
N GLU A 213 -7.06 -17.28 7.04
CA GLU A 213 -6.79 -16.89 8.43
C GLU A 213 -7.75 -15.80 8.92
N ASN A 214 -7.95 -14.76 8.10
CA ASN A 214 -8.80 -13.61 8.46
C ASN A 214 -10.30 -13.95 8.53
N LEU A 215 -10.78 -14.94 7.79
CA LEU A 215 -12.19 -15.35 7.84
C LEU A 215 -12.64 -15.77 9.24
N PHE A 216 -11.74 -16.33 10.05
CA PHE A 216 -12.03 -16.81 11.40
C PHE A 216 -11.41 -15.96 12.52
N ALA A 217 -10.67 -14.90 12.18
CA ALA A 217 -10.01 -14.04 13.15
C ALA A 217 -10.98 -12.99 13.73
N LEU A 218 -11.55 -13.27 14.90
CA LEU A 218 -12.53 -12.42 15.60
C LEU A 218 -12.05 -10.97 15.84
N MET A 219 -10.76 -10.76 16.05
CA MET A 219 -10.20 -9.45 16.44
C MET A 219 -9.58 -8.67 15.26
N GLN A 220 -9.32 -9.31 14.13
CA GLN A 220 -8.64 -8.66 12.99
C GLN A 220 -9.58 -8.37 11.82
N ASN A 221 -10.69 -9.07 11.71
CA ASN A 221 -11.65 -8.90 10.63
C ASN A 221 -12.77 -7.92 11.02
N ILE A 222 -12.54 -6.63 10.91
CA ILE A 222 -13.53 -5.57 11.17
C ILE A 222 -14.43 -5.27 9.94
N SER A 223 -14.40 -6.11 8.90
CA SER A 223 -15.29 -6.00 7.75
C SER A 223 -16.71 -6.46 8.09
N PHE A 224 -17.69 -6.09 7.24
CA PHE A 224 -19.06 -6.59 7.36
C PHE A 224 -19.12 -8.13 7.39
N LEU A 225 -18.30 -8.80 6.56
CA LEU A 225 -18.20 -10.26 6.56
C LEU A 225 -17.62 -10.82 7.87
N GLY A 226 -16.71 -10.10 8.54
CA GLY A 226 -16.20 -10.47 9.86
C GLY A 226 -17.20 -10.29 10.99
N MET A 227 -18.18 -9.39 10.84
CA MET A 227 -19.24 -9.19 11.84
C MET A 227 -20.23 -10.36 11.89
N VAL A 228 -20.44 -11.05 10.77
CA VAL A 228 -21.41 -12.17 10.68
C VAL A 228 -21.01 -13.36 11.57
N PRO A 229 -19.76 -13.88 11.53
CA PRO A 229 -19.33 -14.96 12.44
C PRO A 229 -19.43 -14.57 13.93
N VAL A 230 -19.06 -13.32 14.28
CA VAL A 230 -19.17 -12.81 15.65
C VAL A 230 -20.62 -12.83 16.12
N SER A 231 -21.55 -12.35 15.31
CA SER A 231 -22.97 -12.35 15.63
C SER A 231 -23.52 -13.78 15.80
N TYR A 232 -23.07 -14.71 14.95
CA TYR A 232 -23.49 -16.12 15.03
C TYR A 232 -22.98 -16.81 16.31
N THR A 233 -21.71 -16.61 16.68
CA THR A 233 -21.14 -17.20 17.91
C THR A 233 -21.80 -16.65 19.17
N HIS A 234 -22.19 -15.39 19.23
CA HIS A 234 -22.92 -14.82 20.37
C HIS A 234 -24.37 -15.31 20.48
N LEU A 235 -25.00 -15.67 19.35
CA LEU A 235 -26.37 -16.18 19.34
C LEU A 235 -26.45 -17.68 19.63
N THR A 236 -25.38 -18.45 19.49
CA THR A 236 -25.36 -19.92 19.63
C THR A 236 -24.64 -20.44 20.88
N LEU A 237 -24.01 -19.56 21.67
CA LEU A 237 -23.48 -19.98 22.99
C LEU A 237 -24.62 -20.31 23.94
N PRO A 238 -24.70 -21.54 24.47
CA PRO A 238 -25.68 -21.85 25.52
C PRO A 238 -25.37 -21.02 26.75
N THR A 239 -26.40 -20.38 27.27
CA THR A 239 -26.39 -19.67 28.56
C THR A 239 -26.18 -20.64 29.72
#